data_cd6ad8bc1d4a9e8c3911941d3b877532
#
_entry.id   cd6ad8bc1d4a9e8c3911941d3b877532
#
_cell.length_a   1.000
_cell.length_b   1.000
_cell.length_c   1.000
_cell.angle_alpha   90.00
_cell.angle_beta   90.00
_cell.angle_gamma   90.00
#
_symmetry.space_group_name_H-M   'P 1'
#
loop_
_entity.id
_entity.type
_entity.pdbx_description
1 polymer ?
#
loop_
_entity_poly.entity_id
_entity_poly.type
_entity_poly.pdbx_seq_one_letter_code
_entity_poly.pdbx_strand_id
1 'polypeptide(L)'
;MYREYKPNILLAPYIETYWATDESLSGRQTLRILPDGDINVLFNLAENEVDIIKPFIPYIIGTKTTFSNVVHERADRMIGVRFRPCAISAYTKVPVYEFNNCRVDTSLFLSLFADFNSERLAEKEDEIERLNYIEEYLLGKLNCLNNIDKQFIYVAEYIRMTNGMVPVNKLLDKVCLSQRQFERQF
;
A
#
# COMPACT_ATOMS: atom_id res chain seq x y z
N MET A 1 -6.57 11.60 -15.12
CA MET A 1 -6.06 10.37 -15.79
C MET A 1 -5.36 9.49 -14.77
N TYR A 2 -5.52 8.15 -14.79
CA TYR A 2 -4.79 7.21 -13.91
C TYR A 2 -3.44 6.86 -14.54
N ARG A 3 -2.36 6.93 -13.77
CA ARG A 3 -0.99 6.59 -14.19
C ARG A 3 -0.33 5.70 -13.15
N GLU A 4 0.52 4.77 -13.59
CA GLU A 4 1.32 3.91 -12.71
C GLU A 4 2.80 4.10 -12.95
N TYR A 5 3.58 3.97 -11.86
CA TYR A 5 5.02 4.19 -11.83
C TYR A 5 5.71 3.05 -11.09
N LYS A 6 6.82 2.60 -11.63
CA LYS A 6 7.63 1.56 -11.00
C LYS A 6 8.43 2.13 -9.83
N PRO A 7 8.55 1.38 -8.71
CA PRO A 7 9.37 1.80 -7.59
C PRO A 7 10.87 1.71 -7.92
N ASN A 8 11.66 2.44 -7.13
CA ASN A 8 13.11 2.26 -7.05
C ASN A 8 13.47 0.79 -6.81
N ILE A 9 14.59 0.34 -7.35
CA ILE A 9 15.05 -1.07 -7.26
C ILE A 9 15.16 -1.56 -5.80
N LEU A 10 15.52 -0.70 -4.86
CA LEU A 10 15.61 -1.05 -3.43
C LEU A 10 14.24 -1.22 -2.77
N LEU A 11 13.20 -0.56 -3.30
CA LEU A 11 11.82 -0.66 -2.82
C LEU A 11 11.00 -1.71 -3.58
N ALA A 12 11.46 -2.17 -4.73
CA ALA A 12 10.76 -3.14 -5.56
C ALA A 12 10.37 -4.47 -4.86
N PRO A 13 11.11 -4.96 -3.84
CA PRO A 13 10.65 -6.10 -3.04
C PRO A 13 9.42 -5.83 -2.19
N TYR A 14 9.13 -4.56 -1.88
CA TYR A 14 8.08 -4.13 -0.95
C TYR A 14 6.92 -3.43 -1.64
N ILE A 15 7.23 -2.66 -2.68
CA ILE A 15 6.26 -1.84 -3.40
C ILE A 15 5.99 -2.48 -4.76
N GLU A 16 4.72 -2.70 -5.08
CA GLU A 16 4.30 -3.19 -6.40
C GLU A 16 4.34 -2.05 -7.42
N THR A 17 3.70 -0.94 -7.07
CA THR A 17 3.61 0.24 -7.93
C THR A 17 3.22 1.48 -7.13
N TYR A 18 3.59 2.64 -7.61
CA TYR A 18 2.93 3.89 -7.28
C TYR A 18 1.88 4.19 -8.34
N TRP A 19 0.82 4.84 -7.94
CA TRP A 19 -0.17 5.31 -8.88
C TRP A 19 -0.65 6.71 -8.52
N ALA A 20 -1.07 7.44 -9.53
CA ALA A 20 -1.60 8.78 -9.36
C ALA A 20 -2.84 9.00 -10.22
N THR A 21 -3.74 9.83 -9.71
CA THR A 21 -4.85 10.38 -10.48
C THR A 21 -4.73 11.89 -10.54
N ASP A 22 -5.15 12.45 -11.67
CA ASP A 22 -5.23 13.89 -11.85
C ASP A 22 -6.67 14.34 -12.15
N GLU A 23 -6.87 15.66 -12.12
CA GLU A 23 -8.16 16.35 -12.31
C GLU A 23 -8.78 16.16 -13.71
N SER A 24 -8.14 15.43 -14.60
CA SER A 24 -8.59 15.30 -16.01
C SER A 24 -9.77 14.36 -16.19
N LEU A 25 -10.24 13.70 -15.14
CA LEU A 25 -11.45 12.88 -15.20
C LEU A 25 -12.68 13.79 -15.32
N SER A 26 -13.33 13.74 -16.45
CA SER A 26 -14.57 14.48 -16.69
C SER A 26 -15.77 13.72 -16.13
N GLY A 27 -16.31 14.19 -15.00
CA GLY A 27 -17.53 13.70 -14.39
C GLY A 27 -17.36 12.66 -13.31
N ARG A 28 -18.45 12.37 -12.61
CA ARG A 28 -18.53 11.35 -11.56
C ARG A 28 -18.39 9.96 -12.14
N GLN A 29 -17.41 9.20 -11.68
CA GLN A 29 -17.20 7.81 -12.06
C GLN A 29 -17.24 6.89 -10.84
N THR A 30 -17.87 5.74 -10.98
CA THR A 30 -17.86 4.71 -9.95
C THR A 30 -16.94 3.59 -10.39
N LEU A 31 -15.86 3.39 -9.66
CA LEU A 31 -14.92 2.30 -9.87
C LEU A 31 -15.23 1.15 -8.92
N ARG A 32 -15.29 -0.06 -9.45
CA ARG A 32 -15.37 -1.27 -8.63
C ARG A 32 -13.99 -1.77 -8.35
N ILE A 33 -13.59 -1.75 -7.08
CA ILE A 33 -12.32 -2.28 -6.60
C ILE A 33 -12.54 -3.71 -6.14
N LEU A 34 -11.85 -4.64 -6.77
CA LEU A 34 -11.88 -6.06 -6.40
C LEU A 34 -10.88 -6.36 -5.29
N PRO A 35 -11.07 -7.43 -4.50
CA PRO A 35 -10.03 -7.94 -3.61
C PRO A 35 -8.80 -8.35 -4.40
N ASP A 36 -7.65 -7.79 -4.07
CA ASP A 36 -6.36 -8.02 -4.73
C ASP A 36 -5.27 -8.54 -3.77
N GLY A 37 -5.57 -8.54 -2.46
CA GLY A 37 -4.59 -8.93 -1.43
C GLY A 37 -3.56 -7.85 -1.10
N ASP A 38 -3.60 -6.72 -1.78
CA ASP A 38 -2.66 -5.63 -1.60
C ASP A 38 -3.11 -4.65 -0.52
N ILE A 39 -2.14 -4.01 0.12
CA ILE A 39 -2.39 -2.86 1.00
C ILE A 39 -1.93 -1.61 0.27
N ASN A 40 -2.78 -0.60 0.27
CA ASN A 40 -2.46 0.69 -0.31
C ASN A 40 -2.30 1.76 0.77
N VAL A 41 -1.36 2.68 0.59
CA VAL A 41 -1.35 3.94 1.32
C VAL A 41 -1.74 5.05 0.36
N LEU A 42 -2.78 5.80 0.73
CA LEU A 42 -3.37 6.85 -0.11
C LEU A 42 -3.08 8.23 0.46
N PHE A 43 -2.73 9.14 -0.43
CA PHE A 43 -2.55 10.57 -0.16
C PHE A 43 -3.57 11.35 -0.98
N ASN A 44 -4.46 12.03 -0.30
CA ASN A 44 -5.37 12.98 -0.93
C ASN A 44 -4.69 14.35 -0.98
N LEU A 45 -4.38 14.82 -2.18
CA LEU A 45 -3.75 16.12 -2.43
C LEU A 45 -4.76 17.19 -2.89
N ALA A 46 -6.05 16.85 -2.93
CA ALA A 46 -7.12 17.80 -3.17
C ALA A 46 -7.49 18.52 -1.85
N GLU A 47 -8.15 19.64 -1.95
CA GLU A 47 -8.64 20.39 -0.78
C GLU A 47 -9.90 19.78 -0.14
N ASN A 48 -10.59 18.91 -0.89
CA ASN A 48 -11.83 18.29 -0.45
C ASN A 48 -11.59 16.83 -0.05
N GLU A 49 -12.43 16.34 0.84
CA GLU A 49 -12.45 14.90 1.22
C GLU A 49 -12.91 14.06 0.02
N VAL A 50 -12.19 12.95 -0.23
CA VAL A 50 -12.52 11.97 -1.26
C VAL A 50 -12.92 10.68 -0.56
N ASP A 51 -14.17 10.27 -0.70
CA ASP A 51 -14.78 9.19 0.08
C ASP A 51 -14.66 9.53 1.60
N ILE A 52 -13.81 8.84 2.35
CA ILE A 52 -13.51 9.17 3.76
C ILE A 52 -12.08 9.67 3.97
N ILE A 53 -11.33 9.87 2.87
CA ILE A 53 -9.92 10.24 2.89
C ILE A 53 -9.80 11.75 2.93
N LYS A 54 -9.43 12.25 4.09
CA LYS A 54 -9.25 13.68 4.33
C LYS A 54 -8.04 14.22 3.58
N PRO A 55 -8.07 15.52 3.22
CA PRO A 55 -6.91 16.19 2.64
C PRO A 55 -5.67 16.08 3.53
N PHE A 56 -4.54 15.86 2.90
CA PHE A 56 -3.19 15.91 3.50
C PHE A 56 -2.96 14.94 4.68
N ILE A 57 -3.81 13.95 4.84
CA ILE A 57 -3.62 12.86 5.80
C ILE A 57 -3.42 11.55 5.04
N PRO A 58 -2.31 10.81 5.26
CA PRO A 58 -2.14 9.49 4.66
C PRO A 58 -3.10 8.47 5.27
N TYR A 59 -3.72 7.64 4.45
CA TYR A 59 -4.58 6.54 4.87
C TYR A 59 -4.03 5.20 4.44
N ILE A 60 -3.97 4.25 5.36
CA ILE A 60 -3.75 2.84 5.03
C ILE A 60 -5.09 2.23 4.65
N ILE A 61 -5.18 1.71 3.44
CA ILE A 61 -6.31 0.92 2.96
C ILE A 61 -5.87 -0.54 2.97
N GLY A 62 -6.40 -1.28 3.91
CA GLY A 62 -6.06 -2.68 4.10
C GLY A 62 -6.66 -3.59 3.02
N THR A 63 -6.26 -4.86 3.08
CA THR A 63 -6.76 -5.89 2.19
C THR A 63 -8.28 -6.01 2.28
N LYS A 64 -8.91 -6.24 1.14
CA LYS A 64 -10.37 -6.37 1.05
C LYS A 64 -10.75 -7.84 0.88
N THR A 65 -11.78 -8.27 1.58
CA THR A 65 -12.38 -9.61 1.42
C THR A 65 -13.58 -9.58 0.47
N THR A 66 -14.12 -8.40 0.20
CA THR A 66 -15.24 -8.18 -0.74
C THR A 66 -14.93 -7.00 -1.64
N PHE A 67 -15.60 -6.91 -2.79
CA PHE A 67 -15.47 -5.74 -3.65
C PHE A 67 -16.05 -4.47 -2.97
N SER A 68 -15.53 -3.32 -3.33
CA SER A 68 -16.09 -2.02 -2.95
C SER A 68 -16.28 -1.15 -4.19
N ASN A 69 -17.29 -0.29 -4.16
CA ASN A 69 -17.45 0.74 -5.16
C ASN A 69 -16.93 2.06 -4.58
N VAL A 70 -15.99 2.67 -5.28
CA VAL A 70 -15.44 3.99 -4.93
C VAL A 70 -15.93 4.98 -5.96
N VAL A 71 -16.50 6.08 -5.48
CA VAL A 71 -16.95 7.17 -6.33
C VAL A 71 -15.84 8.18 -6.44
N HIS A 72 -15.32 8.36 -7.65
CA HIS A 72 -14.41 9.45 -7.99
C HIS A 72 -15.23 10.61 -8.53
N GLU A 73 -15.04 11.76 -7.95
CA GLU A 73 -15.61 13.01 -8.44
C GLU A 73 -14.56 13.82 -9.21
N ARG A 74 -15.02 14.84 -9.90
CA ARG A 74 -14.14 15.76 -10.63
C ARG A 74 -13.17 16.43 -9.64
N ALA A 75 -11.87 16.40 -9.93
CA ALA A 75 -10.79 17.01 -9.16
C ALA A 75 -10.15 16.17 -8.06
N ASP A 76 -10.31 14.86 -8.07
CA ASP A 76 -9.57 13.98 -7.18
C ASP A 76 -8.07 13.95 -7.56
N ARG A 77 -7.22 14.53 -6.72
CA ARG A 77 -5.77 14.44 -6.84
C ARG A 77 -5.26 13.46 -5.80
N MET A 78 -5.13 12.20 -6.22
CA MET A 78 -4.71 11.12 -5.34
C MET A 78 -3.35 10.57 -5.78
N ILE A 79 -2.53 10.24 -4.80
CA ILE A 79 -1.36 9.38 -4.98
C ILE A 79 -1.52 8.17 -4.09
N GLY A 80 -1.22 6.98 -4.63
CA GLY A 80 -1.23 5.74 -3.91
C GLY A 80 0.11 5.01 -3.97
N VAL A 81 0.47 4.40 -2.87
CA VAL A 81 1.57 3.43 -2.76
C VAL A 81 0.95 2.07 -2.57
N ARG A 82 1.06 1.19 -3.56
CA ARG A 82 0.59 -0.20 -3.48
C ARG A 82 1.72 -1.09 -2.98
N PHE A 83 1.55 -1.61 -1.77
CA PHE A 83 2.48 -2.57 -1.19
C PHE A 83 2.21 -3.96 -1.72
N ARG A 84 3.27 -4.73 -1.96
CA ARG A 84 3.15 -6.16 -2.22
C ARG A 84 2.52 -6.88 -1.03
N PRO A 85 1.85 -8.02 -1.23
CA PRO A 85 1.32 -8.82 -0.12
C PRO A 85 2.37 -9.06 0.97
N CYS A 86 1.98 -8.91 2.22
CA CYS A 86 2.82 -9.00 3.43
C CYS A 86 3.91 -7.93 3.57
N ALA A 87 4.24 -7.16 2.54
CA ALA A 87 5.40 -6.27 2.54
C ALA A 87 5.27 -5.05 3.46
N ILE A 88 4.06 -4.63 3.80
CA ILE A 88 3.85 -3.54 4.75
C ILE A 88 4.40 -3.87 6.15
N SER A 89 4.52 -5.16 6.50
CA SER A 89 5.14 -5.62 7.75
C SER A 89 6.59 -5.16 7.89
N ALA A 90 7.26 -4.82 6.80
CA ALA A 90 8.58 -4.21 6.81
C ALA A 90 8.59 -2.78 7.37
N TYR A 91 7.45 -2.13 7.49
CA TYR A 91 7.30 -0.71 7.83
C TYR A 91 6.48 -0.45 9.08
N THR A 92 5.80 -1.46 9.62
CA THR A 92 4.98 -1.33 10.82
C THR A 92 5.12 -2.54 11.73
N LYS A 93 4.93 -2.33 13.03
CA LYS A 93 4.83 -3.40 14.03
C LYS A 93 3.38 -3.86 14.24
N VAL A 94 2.42 -3.18 13.62
CA VAL A 94 1.02 -3.58 13.68
C VAL A 94 0.85 -4.86 12.86
N PRO A 95 0.24 -5.91 13.41
CA PRO A 95 -0.03 -7.13 12.65
C PRO A 95 -0.87 -6.83 11.41
N VAL A 96 -0.49 -7.40 10.27
CA VAL A 96 -1.10 -7.08 8.95
C VAL A 96 -2.59 -7.38 8.92
N TYR A 97 -3.05 -8.40 9.63
CA TYR A 97 -4.48 -8.76 9.70
C TYR A 97 -5.36 -7.68 10.36
N GLU A 98 -4.79 -6.79 11.19
CA GLU A 98 -5.52 -5.66 11.80
C GLU A 98 -5.96 -4.63 10.75
N PHE A 99 -5.32 -4.64 9.58
CA PHE A 99 -5.72 -3.76 8.48
C PHE A 99 -6.84 -4.35 7.60
N ASN A 100 -7.21 -5.63 7.77
CA ASN A 100 -8.21 -6.27 6.92
C ASN A 100 -9.55 -5.53 6.93
N ASN A 101 -10.03 -5.18 5.73
CA ASN A 101 -11.26 -4.40 5.52
C ASN A 101 -11.30 -3.03 6.23
N CYS A 102 -10.14 -2.53 6.66
CA CYS A 102 -10.01 -1.25 7.35
C CYS A 102 -9.51 -0.15 6.44
N ARG A 103 -9.89 1.08 6.77
CA ARG A 103 -9.32 2.33 6.27
C ARG A 103 -8.84 3.11 7.48
N VAL A 104 -7.55 3.29 7.60
CA VAL A 104 -6.93 3.77 8.83
C VAL A 104 -6.17 5.04 8.57
N ASP A 105 -6.54 6.09 9.29
CA ASP A 105 -5.81 7.35 9.37
C ASP A 105 -4.48 7.12 10.08
N THR A 106 -3.36 7.39 9.39
CA THR A 106 -2.02 7.12 9.93
C THR A 106 -1.64 8.02 11.10
N SER A 107 -2.31 9.16 11.28
CA SER A 107 -2.08 10.06 12.42
C SER A 107 -2.57 9.49 13.75
N LEU A 108 -3.46 8.48 13.70
CA LEU A 108 -4.05 7.88 14.91
C LEU A 108 -3.13 6.89 15.62
N PHE A 109 -2.02 6.49 15.01
CA PHE A 109 -1.07 5.58 15.64
C PHE A 109 0.36 5.81 15.15
N LEU A 110 1.33 5.57 16.03
CA LEU A 110 2.76 5.72 15.75
C LEU A 110 3.24 4.62 14.78
N SER A 111 2.90 4.74 13.52
CA SER A 111 3.22 3.78 12.49
C SER A 111 3.76 4.45 11.22
N LEU A 112 3.78 3.69 10.14
CA LEU A 112 4.14 4.18 8.83
C LEU A 112 3.34 5.45 8.46
N PHE A 113 4.03 6.47 7.99
CA PHE A 113 3.52 7.78 7.59
C PHE A 113 2.97 8.70 8.72
N ALA A 114 3.05 8.31 10.00
CA ALA A 114 2.60 9.16 11.10
C ALA A 114 3.41 10.48 11.21
N ASP A 115 4.68 10.46 10.82
CA ASP A 115 5.60 11.61 10.79
C ASP A 115 5.83 12.15 9.37
N PHE A 116 5.01 11.74 8.40
CA PHE A 116 5.12 12.18 7.01
C PHE A 116 4.44 13.53 6.80
N ASN A 117 5.14 14.47 6.16
CA ASN A 117 4.58 15.77 5.86
C ASN A 117 3.86 15.76 4.50
N SER A 118 2.55 15.55 4.52
CA SER A 118 1.72 15.50 3.31
C SER A 118 1.47 16.89 2.69
N GLU A 119 1.54 17.98 3.48
CA GLU A 119 1.44 19.33 2.94
C GLU A 119 2.64 19.60 2.02
N ARG A 120 3.85 19.23 2.49
CA ARG A 120 5.06 19.34 1.67
C ARG A 120 5.01 18.46 0.42
N LEU A 121 4.32 17.30 0.47
CA LEU A 121 4.05 16.48 -0.72
C LEU A 121 3.17 17.25 -1.71
N ALA A 122 2.14 17.92 -1.23
CA ALA A 122 1.20 18.67 -2.06
C ALA A 122 1.83 19.91 -2.72
N GLU A 123 2.82 20.54 -2.06
CA GLU A 123 3.57 21.68 -2.57
C GLU A 123 4.47 21.34 -3.77
N LYS A 124 4.80 20.07 -3.99
CA LYS A 124 5.60 19.67 -5.14
C LYS A 124 4.86 19.94 -6.45
N GLU A 125 5.57 20.51 -7.43
CA GLU A 125 4.95 20.95 -8.68
C GLU A 125 4.57 19.78 -9.57
N ASP A 126 5.49 18.80 -9.73
CA ASP A 126 5.27 17.67 -10.59
C ASP A 126 5.08 16.33 -9.84
N GLU A 127 4.56 15.36 -10.57
CA GLU A 127 4.23 14.05 -10.04
C GLU A 127 5.48 13.21 -9.71
N ILE A 128 6.55 13.37 -10.49
CA ILE A 128 7.82 12.66 -10.24
C ILE A 128 8.49 13.16 -8.97
N GLU A 129 8.47 14.48 -8.71
CA GLU A 129 8.97 15.04 -7.45
C GLU A 129 8.18 14.52 -6.24
N ARG A 130 6.86 14.37 -6.38
CA ARG A 130 6.01 13.78 -5.34
C ARG A 130 6.38 12.33 -5.07
N LEU A 131 6.55 11.54 -6.11
CA LEU A 131 6.95 10.14 -6.00
C LEU A 131 8.35 10.00 -5.37
N ASN A 132 9.31 10.80 -5.79
CA ASN A 132 10.64 10.82 -5.19
C ASN A 132 10.60 11.17 -3.70
N TYR A 133 9.77 12.12 -3.29
CA TYR A 133 9.61 12.48 -1.88
C TYR A 133 9.03 11.33 -1.04
N ILE A 134 8.07 10.59 -1.58
CA ILE A 134 7.55 9.36 -0.95
C ILE A 134 8.62 8.27 -0.89
N GLU A 135 9.38 8.08 -1.96
CA GLU A 135 10.46 7.08 -2.01
C GLU A 135 11.57 7.35 -0.99
N GLU A 136 12.02 8.59 -0.89
CA GLU A 136 13.02 9.01 0.10
C GLU A 136 12.56 8.69 1.52
N TYR A 137 11.29 8.98 1.83
CA TYR A 137 10.72 8.66 3.13
C TYR A 137 10.69 7.14 3.37
N LEU A 138 10.22 6.35 2.41
CA LEU A 138 10.15 4.90 2.53
C LEU A 138 11.53 4.25 2.66
N LEU A 139 12.53 4.72 1.91
CA LEU A 139 13.91 4.27 2.02
C LEU A 139 14.51 4.59 3.40
N GLY A 140 14.23 5.79 3.92
CA GLY A 140 14.64 6.19 5.27
C GLY A 140 14.05 5.27 6.35
N LYS A 141 12.77 4.93 6.24
CA LYS A 141 12.10 4.00 7.17
C LYS A 141 12.63 2.58 7.06
N LEU A 142 12.87 2.08 5.86
CA LEU A 142 13.40 0.74 5.64
C LEU A 142 14.75 0.52 6.32
N ASN A 143 15.62 1.53 6.29
CA ASN A 143 16.93 1.48 6.94
C ASN A 143 16.85 1.43 8.49
N CYS A 144 15.75 1.87 9.08
CA CYS A 144 15.52 1.87 10.53
C CYS A 144 14.91 0.57 11.05
N LEU A 145 14.42 -0.32 10.17
CA LEU A 145 13.68 -1.52 10.54
C LEU A 145 14.55 -2.77 10.41
N ASN A 146 15.10 -3.24 11.54
CA ASN A 146 16.02 -4.38 11.58
C ASN A 146 15.36 -5.77 11.58
N ASN A 147 14.02 -5.87 11.63
CA ASN A 147 13.29 -7.15 11.75
C ASN A 147 12.20 -7.30 10.70
N ILE A 148 12.60 -7.42 9.45
CA ILE A 148 11.68 -7.77 8.38
C ILE A 148 11.53 -9.29 8.36
N ASP A 149 10.32 -9.80 8.46
CA ASP A 149 10.07 -11.22 8.19
C ASP A 149 10.15 -11.49 6.68
N LYS A 150 11.39 -11.61 6.20
CA LYS A 150 11.70 -11.85 4.80
C LYS A 150 11.10 -13.16 4.27
N GLN A 151 10.75 -14.08 5.17
CA GLN A 151 10.21 -15.39 4.78
C GLN A 151 8.81 -15.24 4.18
N PHE A 152 7.94 -14.43 4.80
CA PHE A 152 6.59 -14.22 4.27
C PHE A 152 6.57 -13.39 2.99
N ILE A 153 7.45 -12.38 2.87
CA ILE A 153 7.62 -11.65 1.61
C ILE A 153 8.08 -12.60 0.50
N TYR A 154 9.04 -13.48 0.79
CA TYR A 154 9.49 -14.47 -0.17
C TYR A 154 8.39 -15.46 -0.55
N VAL A 155 7.57 -15.93 0.40
CA VAL A 155 6.45 -16.82 0.12
C VAL A 155 5.40 -16.14 -0.75
N ALA A 156 5.03 -14.91 -0.45
CA ALA A 156 4.09 -14.13 -1.26
C ALA A 156 4.59 -13.97 -2.70
N GLU A 157 5.87 -13.65 -2.87
CA GLU A 157 6.50 -13.57 -4.19
C GLU A 157 6.52 -14.93 -4.91
N TYR A 158 6.78 -16.01 -4.19
CA TYR A 158 6.75 -17.35 -4.76
C TYR A 158 5.35 -17.76 -5.24
N ILE A 159 4.31 -17.42 -4.47
CA ILE A 159 2.91 -17.62 -4.88
C ILE A 159 2.63 -16.84 -6.17
N ARG A 160 3.07 -15.58 -6.23
CA ARG A 160 2.92 -14.73 -7.40
C ARG A 160 3.62 -15.30 -8.64
N MET A 161 4.88 -15.71 -8.50
CA MET A 161 5.68 -16.30 -9.60
C MET A 161 5.07 -17.60 -10.14
N THR A 162 4.36 -18.35 -9.30
CA THR A 162 3.68 -19.60 -9.69
C THR A 162 2.22 -19.38 -10.08
N ASN A 163 1.78 -18.11 -10.22
CA ASN A 163 0.38 -17.75 -10.48
C ASN A 163 -0.61 -18.43 -9.52
N GLY A 164 -0.23 -18.59 -8.25
CA GLY A 164 -1.02 -19.30 -7.25
C GLY A 164 -1.06 -20.82 -7.40
N MET A 165 -0.41 -21.39 -8.40
CA MET A 165 -0.41 -22.84 -8.69
C MET A 165 0.65 -23.58 -7.86
N VAL A 166 0.62 -23.37 -6.54
CA VAL A 166 1.53 -24.03 -5.60
C VAL A 166 0.74 -24.59 -4.42
N PRO A 167 0.89 -25.86 -4.06
CA PRO A 167 0.23 -26.45 -2.91
C PRO A 167 0.85 -25.91 -1.60
N VAL A 168 0.01 -25.75 -0.56
CA VAL A 168 0.40 -25.16 0.73
C VAL A 168 1.61 -25.86 1.36
N ASN A 169 1.70 -27.19 1.26
CA ASN A 169 2.84 -27.95 1.80
C ASN A 169 4.18 -27.49 1.22
N LYS A 170 4.22 -27.09 -0.07
CA LYS A 170 5.44 -26.55 -0.69
C LYS A 170 5.81 -25.16 -0.17
N LEU A 171 4.84 -24.39 0.31
CA LEU A 171 5.09 -23.12 0.98
C LEU A 171 5.67 -23.36 2.38
N LEU A 172 5.14 -24.34 3.11
CA LEU A 172 5.63 -24.73 4.45
C LEU A 172 7.11 -25.15 4.43
N ASP A 173 7.52 -25.90 3.41
CA ASP A 173 8.92 -26.32 3.21
C ASP A 173 9.89 -25.12 3.13
N LYS A 174 9.39 -23.93 2.74
CA LYS A 174 10.22 -22.72 2.56
C LYS A 174 10.36 -21.86 3.82
N VAL A 175 9.45 -22.01 4.77
CA VAL A 175 9.41 -21.19 5.98
C VAL A 175 9.66 -21.97 7.27
N CYS A 176 9.86 -23.26 7.19
CA CYS A 176 10.10 -24.14 8.35
C CYS A 176 9.04 -23.99 9.46
N LEU A 177 7.79 -23.76 9.08
CA LEU A 177 6.66 -23.63 9.99
C LEU A 177 5.70 -24.82 9.85
N SER A 178 4.98 -25.13 10.94
CA SER A 178 3.81 -26.01 10.83
C SER A 178 2.69 -25.27 10.08
N GLN A 179 1.78 -26.02 9.46
CA GLN A 179 0.65 -25.44 8.73
C GLN A 179 -0.15 -24.45 9.60
N ARG A 180 -0.44 -24.82 10.84
CA ARG A 180 -1.17 -23.95 11.78
C ARG A 180 -0.42 -22.65 12.11
N GLN A 181 0.91 -22.70 12.22
CA GLN A 181 1.73 -21.50 12.45
C GLN A 181 1.73 -20.61 11.21
N PHE A 182 1.87 -21.23 10.04
CA PHE A 182 1.83 -20.50 8.76
C PHE A 182 0.50 -19.79 8.56
N GLU A 183 -0.64 -20.50 8.65
CA GLU A 183 -1.99 -19.93 8.47
C GLU A 183 -2.32 -18.82 9.48
N ARG A 184 -1.67 -18.82 10.64
CA ARG A 184 -1.85 -17.75 11.64
C ARG A 184 -1.00 -16.52 11.35
N GLN A 185 0.14 -16.68 10.69
CA GLN A 185 1.12 -15.60 10.50
C GLN A 185 1.06 -15.00 9.09
N PHE A 186 0.67 -15.79 8.08
CA PHE A 186 0.48 -15.37 6.70
C PHE A 186 -0.88 -14.68 6.50
#